data_3554298a5351a09690ca161a34656f0b
#
_entry.id   3554298a5351a09690ca161a34656f0b
#
_cell.length_a   1.000
_cell.length_b   1.000
_cell.length_c   1.000
_cell.angle_alpha   90.00
_cell.angle_beta   90.00
_cell.angle_gamma   90.00
#
_symmetry.space_group_name_H-M   'P 1'
#
loop_
_entity.id
_entity.type
_entity.pdbx_description
1 polymer ?
#
loop_
_entity_poly.entity_id
_entity_poly.type
_entity_poly.pdbx_seq_one_letter_code
_entity_poly.pdbx_strand_id
1 'polypeptide(L)'
;MTLISTQKLTFEEYLNYQGESGVCYELYRGHLIEMPTPTAIHIKICEFLVYQFRRFFAAHNLPLVAVVTTAVRTEENSSRVPDVVICTRNLWEQVSANPGSAVLDFEEKPLLVIEVTSQNWRDDYIRKRAEYDLIDIPEYWIVDPNLLKIRVCSRPENEGSYSHQEFLPGQQVQSVQFAEFILSVNTLLSPPLVEDLIREEEAQLQQLGQQNQQLEQQNQQLEQQNQQLEQQVNAERQRAERLAQRLREMGGDMDTEL
;
A
#
# COMPACT_ATOMS: atom_id res chain seq x y z
N MET A 1 21.51 -11.09 21.26
CA MET A 1 22.34 -11.33 20.04
C MET A 1 23.33 -12.44 20.34
N THR A 2 23.26 -13.52 19.62
CA THR A 2 24.23 -14.61 19.71
C THR A 2 25.23 -14.44 18.59
N LEU A 3 26.50 -14.14 18.92
CA LEU A 3 27.61 -14.09 17.97
C LEU A 3 27.95 -15.52 17.57
N ILE A 4 27.90 -15.83 16.28
CA ILE A 4 28.14 -17.20 15.78
C ILE A 4 29.59 -17.41 15.37
N SER A 5 30.32 -16.34 15.01
CA SER A 5 31.72 -16.46 14.57
C SER A 5 32.64 -15.49 15.31
N THR A 6 33.80 -15.99 15.69
CA THR A 6 34.93 -15.17 16.18
C THR A 6 35.68 -14.50 15.03
N GLN A 7 35.52 -14.99 13.80
CA GLN A 7 36.11 -14.41 12.60
C GLN A 7 35.22 -13.32 12.04
N LYS A 8 35.80 -12.16 11.76
CA LYS A 8 35.10 -11.07 11.09
C LYS A 8 35.03 -11.31 9.59
N LEU A 9 33.88 -11.04 9.00
CA LEU A 9 33.66 -11.07 7.57
C LEU A 9 33.62 -9.64 7.01
N THR A 10 34.11 -9.49 5.80
CA THR A 10 33.85 -8.33 4.97
C THR A 10 32.40 -8.40 4.45
N PHE A 11 31.89 -7.29 3.92
CA PHE A 11 30.57 -7.28 3.27
C PHE A 11 30.52 -8.25 2.07
N GLU A 12 31.57 -8.31 1.26
CA GLU A 12 31.67 -9.24 0.12
C GLU A 12 31.65 -10.71 0.56
N GLU A 13 32.36 -11.04 1.64
CA GLU A 13 32.32 -12.39 2.21
C GLU A 13 30.92 -12.73 2.76
N TYR A 14 30.22 -11.75 3.34
CA TYR A 14 28.83 -11.92 3.80
C TYR A 14 27.86 -12.20 2.65
N LEU A 15 27.97 -11.49 1.51
CA LEU A 15 27.13 -11.72 0.34
C LEU A 15 27.25 -13.15 -0.21
N ASN A 16 28.43 -13.76 -0.05
CA ASN A 16 28.72 -15.11 -0.50
C ASN A 16 28.65 -16.15 0.63
N TYR A 17 28.24 -15.72 1.84
CA TYR A 17 28.19 -16.61 2.99
C TYR A 17 27.08 -17.63 2.86
N GLN A 18 27.44 -18.90 2.93
CA GLN A 18 26.51 -20.02 2.96
C GLN A 18 26.38 -20.51 4.41
N GLY A 19 25.39 -19.94 5.11
CA GLY A 19 25.04 -20.38 6.46
C GLY A 19 24.22 -21.67 6.49
N GLU A 20 23.71 -22.01 7.67
CA GLU A 20 22.79 -23.13 7.82
C GLU A 20 21.49 -22.89 7.03
N SER A 21 20.97 -23.95 6.41
CA SER A 21 19.76 -23.87 5.61
C SER A 21 18.56 -23.39 6.47
N GLY A 22 17.87 -22.35 6.01
CA GLY A 22 16.71 -21.78 6.70
C GLY A 22 17.05 -20.79 7.82
N VAL A 23 18.32 -20.47 8.04
CA VAL A 23 18.76 -19.45 9.00
C VAL A 23 19.13 -18.16 8.27
N CYS A 24 18.52 -17.04 8.69
CA CYS A 24 18.88 -15.71 8.21
C CYS A 24 19.90 -15.05 9.13
N TYR A 25 20.82 -14.30 8.54
CA TYR A 25 21.88 -13.61 9.27
C TYR A 25 21.93 -12.14 8.88
N GLU A 26 22.13 -11.27 9.87
CA GLU A 26 22.60 -9.90 9.68
C GLU A 26 24.11 -9.85 9.81
N LEU A 27 24.74 -8.86 9.16
CA LEU A 27 26.14 -8.53 9.37
C LEU A 27 26.22 -7.28 10.25
N TYR A 28 26.95 -7.36 11.37
CA TYR A 28 27.17 -6.20 12.23
C TYR A 28 28.66 -6.04 12.53
N ARG A 29 29.30 -5.03 11.94
CA ARG A 29 30.76 -4.74 12.07
C ARG A 29 31.63 -5.96 11.82
N GLY A 30 31.28 -6.72 10.80
CA GLY A 30 31.94 -7.95 10.41
C GLY A 30 31.48 -9.21 11.15
N HIS A 31 30.63 -9.12 12.15
CA HIS A 31 30.12 -10.28 12.87
C HIS A 31 28.75 -10.71 12.34
N LEU A 32 28.60 -12.01 12.12
CA LEU A 32 27.29 -12.61 11.80
C LEU A 32 26.42 -12.65 13.06
N ILE A 33 25.22 -12.14 12.90
CA ILE A 33 24.16 -12.17 13.92
C ILE A 33 23.03 -13.03 13.37
N GLU A 34 22.76 -14.14 14.03
CA GLU A 34 21.59 -14.96 13.71
C GLU A 34 20.31 -14.24 14.05
N MET A 35 19.38 -14.21 13.10
CA MET A 35 18.05 -13.66 13.33
C MET A 35 17.18 -14.69 14.06
N PRO A 36 16.52 -14.29 15.15
CA PRO A 36 15.64 -15.20 15.87
C PRO A 36 14.43 -15.60 15.01
N THR A 37 13.91 -16.80 15.23
CA THR A 37 12.65 -17.23 14.61
C THR A 37 11.52 -16.25 14.98
N PRO A 38 10.78 -15.68 14.02
CA PRO A 38 9.73 -14.74 14.31
C PRO A 38 8.53 -15.41 14.98
N THR A 39 7.80 -14.66 15.81
CA THR A 39 6.52 -15.12 16.39
C THR A 39 5.39 -15.03 15.36
N ALA A 40 4.30 -15.77 15.59
CA ALA A 40 3.13 -15.71 14.71
C ALA A 40 2.55 -14.29 14.57
N ILE A 41 2.52 -13.51 15.64
CA ILE A 41 2.05 -12.12 15.58
C ILE A 41 2.99 -11.23 14.78
N HIS A 42 4.30 -11.44 14.88
CA HIS A 42 5.29 -10.73 14.08
C HIS A 42 5.04 -10.99 12.57
N ILE A 43 4.91 -12.27 12.18
CA ILE A 43 4.63 -12.64 10.79
C ILE A 43 3.34 -11.96 10.29
N LYS A 44 2.24 -12.06 11.06
CA LYS A 44 0.97 -11.43 10.70
C LYS A 44 1.09 -9.91 10.50
N ILE A 45 1.85 -9.23 11.34
CA ILE A 45 2.09 -7.78 11.20
C ILE A 45 2.84 -7.49 9.91
N CYS A 46 3.90 -8.24 9.61
CA CYS A 46 4.68 -8.06 8.38
C CYS A 46 3.84 -8.30 7.12
N GLU A 47 3.08 -9.39 7.06
CA GLU A 47 2.18 -9.71 5.95
C GLU A 47 1.11 -8.63 5.75
N PHE A 48 0.49 -8.19 6.85
CA PHE A 48 -0.50 -7.11 6.82
C PHE A 48 0.10 -5.80 6.30
N LEU A 49 1.28 -5.39 6.78
CA LEU A 49 1.96 -4.19 6.29
C LEU A 49 2.28 -4.27 4.80
N VAL A 50 2.86 -5.37 4.36
CA VAL A 50 3.17 -5.59 2.93
C VAL A 50 1.90 -5.51 2.08
N TYR A 51 0.82 -6.16 2.51
CA TYR A 51 -0.47 -6.11 1.83
C TYR A 51 -1.02 -4.69 1.73
N GLN A 52 -1.05 -3.94 2.85
CA GLN A 52 -1.58 -2.58 2.90
C GLN A 52 -0.76 -1.61 2.02
N PHE A 53 0.57 -1.70 2.06
CA PHE A 53 1.42 -0.88 1.20
C PHE A 53 1.25 -1.21 -0.28
N ARG A 54 1.22 -2.48 -0.66
CA ARG A 54 1.01 -2.89 -2.06
C ARG A 54 -0.34 -2.43 -2.59
N ARG A 55 -1.39 -2.55 -1.77
CA ARG A 55 -2.72 -2.05 -2.07
C ARG A 55 -2.73 -0.53 -2.27
N PHE A 56 -2.10 0.19 -1.36
CA PHE A 56 -1.96 1.64 -1.44
C PHE A 56 -1.22 2.07 -2.71
N PHE A 57 -0.10 1.45 -3.03
CA PHE A 57 0.67 1.76 -4.24
C PHE A 57 -0.12 1.48 -5.51
N ALA A 58 -0.85 0.38 -5.56
CA ALA A 58 -1.70 0.04 -6.70
C ALA A 58 -2.84 1.06 -6.87
N ALA A 59 -3.52 1.45 -5.79
CA ALA A 59 -4.63 2.41 -5.83
C ALA A 59 -4.19 3.81 -6.30
N HIS A 60 -2.94 4.20 -6.00
CA HIS A 60 -2.38 5.52 -6.34
C HIS A 60 -1.45 5.48 -7.57
N ASN A 61 -1.35 4.33 -8.26
CA ASN A 61 -0.44 4.13 -9.40
C ASN A 61 1.02 4.51 -9.10
N LEU A 62 1.49 4.26 -7.87
CA LEU A 62 2.86 4.54 -7.46
C LEU A 62 3.80 3.41 -7.92
N PRO A 63 4.94 3.72 -8.56
CA PRO A 63 5.90 2.73 -9.02
C PRO A 63 6.81 2.27 -7.86
N LEU A 64 6.18 1.78 -6.78
CA LEU A 64 6.82 1.35 -5.54
C LEU A 64 6.55 -0.12 -5.27
N VAL A 65 7.41 -0.73 -4.47
CA VAL A 65 7.26 -2.10 -3.99
C VAL A 65 7.44 -2.17 -2.47
N ALA A 66 6.71 -3.08 -1.84
CA ALA A 66 6.92 -3.47 -0.45
C ALA A 66 7.42 -4.92 -0.45
N VAL A 67 8.60 -5.14 0.12
CA VAL A 67 9.30 -6.43 0.13
C VAL A 67 9.75 -6.79 1.54
N VAL A 68 9.97 -8.07 1.77
CA VAL A 68 10.48 -8.64 3.02
C VAL A 68 11.84 -9.28 2.77
N THR A 69 12.58 -9.58 3.85
CA THR A 69 13.84 -10.35 3.77
C THR A 69 14.88 -9.72 2.82
N THR A 70 14.83 -8.39 2.69
CA THR A 70 15.76 -7.63 1.86
C THR A 70 16.76 -6.94 2.77
N ALA A 71 18.04 -7.23 2.60
CA ALA A 71 19.06 -6.61 3.41
C ALA A 71 19.35 -5.16 2.96
N VAL A 72 19.78 -4.33 3.90
CA VAL A 72 20.20 -2.94 3.68
C VAL A 72 21.57 -2.76 4.28
N ARG A 73 22.55 -2.37 3.46
CA ARG A 73 23.91 -2.09 3.91
C ARG A 73 23.94 -0.78 4.70
N THR A 74 24.39 -0.82 5.94
CA THR A 74 24.37 0.33 6.86
C THR A 74 25.75 0.90 7.17
N GLU A 75 26.80 0.07 7.15
CA GLU A 75 28.19 0.47 7.32
C GLU A 75 29.08 -0.37 6.37
N GLU A 76 30.37 -0.08 6.32
CA GLU A 76 31.33 -0.79 5.43
C GLU A 76 31.18 -2.32 5.53
N ASN A 77 31.12 -2.85 6.75
CA ASN A 77 30.95 -4.27 7.05
C ASN A 77 29.73 -4.49 7.97
N SER A 78 28.61 -3.84 7.65
CA SER A 78 27.32 -4.03 8.32
C SER A 78 26.18 -4.04 7.32
N SER A 79 25.26 -4.97 7.51
CA SER A 79 24.04 -5.09 6.72
C SER A 79 22.91 -5.60 7.63
N ARG A 80 21.79 -4.89 7.64
CA ARG A 80 20.60 -5.24 8.40
C ARG A 80 19.55 -5.86 7.48
N VAL A 81 18.69 -6.68 8.03
CA VAL A 81 17.57 -7.28 7.32
C VAL A 81 16.28 -6.79 7.96
N PRO A 82 15.75 -5.61 7.56
CA PRO A 82 14.48 -5.12 8.06
C PRO A 82 13.33 -6.06 7.74
N ASP A 83 12.30 -6.05 8.57
CA ASP A 83 11.12 -6.88 8.36
C ASP A 83 10.34 -6.47 7.10
N VAL A 84 10.23 -5.17 6.83
CA VAL A 84 9.63 -4.64 5.59
C VAL A 84 10.48 -3.51 5.04
N VAL A 85 10.72 -3.56 3.74
CA VAL A 85 11.44 -2.53 2.98
C VAL A 85 10.53 -1.98 1.88
N ILE A 86 10.49 -0.65 1.75
CA ILE A 86 9.79 0.04 0.67
C ILE A 86 10.81 0.75 -0.20
N CYS A 87 10.83 0.42 -1.48
CA CYS A 87 11.71 1.05 -2.46
C CYS A 87 11.00 1.25 -3.80
N THR A 88 11.68 1.93 -4.73
CA THR A 88 11.14 2.08 -6.09
C THR A 88 11.15 0.75 -6.82
N ARG A 89 10.19 0.55 -7.71
CA ARG A 89 10.11 -0.64 -8.57
C ARG A 89 11.39 -0.80 -9.41
N ASN A 90 11.91 0.29 -9.97
CA ASN A 90 13.13 0.27 -10.77
C ASN A 90 14.33 -0.24 -9.96
N LEU A 91 14.52 0.24 -8.73
CA LEU A 91 15.57 -0.24 -7.84
C LEU A 91 15.40 -1.74 -7.55
N TRP A 92 14.18 -2.16 -7.23
CA TRP A 92 13.90 -3.57 -6.95
C TRP A 92 14.16 -4.49 -8.16
N GLU A 93 13.81 -4.03 -9.36
CA GLU A 93 14.08 -4.77 -10.61
C GLU A 93 15.61 -4.89 -10.86
N GLN A 94 16.39 -3.85 -10.58
CA GLN A 94 17.86 -3.88 -10.68
C GLN A 94 18.45 -4.88 -9.69
N VAL A 95 18.06 -4.82 -8.42
CA VAL A 95 18.53 -5.76 -7.38
C VAL A 95 18.12 -7.20 -7.72
N SER A 96 16.91 -7.40 -8.21
CA SER A 96 16.39 -8.74 -8.58
C SER A 96 17.10 -9.33 -9.81
N ALA A 97 17.71 -8.51 -10.64
CA ALA A 97 18.47 -8.97 -11.80
C ALA A 97 19.89 -9.48 -11.43
N ASN A 98 20.38 -9.14 -10.25
CA ASN A 98 21.68 -9.59 -9.78
C ASN A 98 21.60 -11.00 -9.19
N PRO A 99 22.47 -11.93 -9.58
CA PRO A 99 22.53 -13.23 -8.93
C PRO A 99 23.13 -13.07 -7.52
N GLY A 100 22.43 -13.56 -6.51
CA GLY A 100 22.92 -13.55 -5.12
C GLY A 100 21.86 -13.08 -4.13
N SER A 101 22.30 -12.60 -2.98
CA SER A 101 21.41 -12.11 -1.92
C SER A 101 20.76 -10.78 -2.31
N ALA A 102 19.47 -10.61 -2.00
CA ALA A 102 18.77 -9.34 -2.17
C ALA A 102 19.27 -8.34 -1.11
N VAL A 103 20.22 -7.50 -1.49
CA VAL A 103 20.81 -6.48 -0.63
C VAL A 103 20.81 -5.15 -1.34
N LEU A 104 20.34 -4.11 -0.66
CA LEU A 104 20.47 -2.71 -1.09
C LEU A 104 21.80 -2.15 -0.57
N ASP A 105 22.65 -1.68 -1.48
CA ASP A 105 23.94 -1.08 -1.16
C ASP A 105 23.78 0.43 -0.82
N PHE A 106 24.84 1.13 -0.47
CA PHE A 106 24.84 2.52 0.01
C PHE A 106 24.11 3.52 -0.90
N GLU A 107 24.20 3.33 -2.22
CA GLU A 107 23.51 4.19 -3.20
C GLU A 107 22.06 3.73 -3.47
N GLU A 108 21.70 2.54 -3.00
CA GLU A 108 20.42 1.88 -3.24
C GLU A 108 19.49 2.05 -2.03
N LYS A 109 19.14 3.31 -1.73
CA LYS A 109 18.41 3.64 -0.50
C LYS A 109 16.91 3.32 -0.61
N PRO A 110 16.36 2.59 0.38
CA PRO A 110 14.92 2.47 0.51
C PRO A 110 14.28 3.80 0.94
N LEU A 111 13.00 3.97 0.65
CA LEU A 111 12.20 5.12 1.07
C LEU A 111 11.70 4.98 2.51
N LEU A 112 11.45 3.76 2.93
CA LEU A 112 10.97 3.42 4.26
C LEU A 112 11.45 2.03 4.63
N VAL A 113 11.88 1.86 5.86
CA VAL A 113 12.12 0.56 6.49
C VAL A 113 11.27 0.39 7.74
N ILE A 114 10.83 -0.83 8.02
CA ILE A 114 10.00 -1.16 9.17
C ILE A 114 10.60 -2.35 9.90
N GLU A 115 10.69 -2.23 11.22
CA GLU A 115 11.05 -3.32 12.13
C GLU A 115 9.88 -3.60 13.07
N VAL A 116 9.54 -4.86 13.21
CA VAL A 116 8.57 -5.34 14.20
C VAL A 116 9.34 -5.90 15.37
N THR A 117 9.29 -5.23 16.51
CA THR A 117 10.15 -5.56 17.64
C THR A 117 9.86 -6.96 18.20
N SER A 118 10.93 -7.60 18.63
CA SER A 118 10.91 -8.87 19.35
C SER A 118 11.60 -8.72 20.72
N GLN A 119 12.27 -9.75 21.18
CA GLN A 119 13.02 -9.74 22.45
C GLN A 119 14.20 -8.75 22.45
N ASN A 120 14.75 -8.42 21.26
CA ASN A 120 15.90 -7.52 21.08
C ASN A 120 15.52 -6.07 20.81
N TRP A 121 14.42 -5.58 21.34
CA TRP A 121 13.88 -4.23 21.09
C TRP A 121 14.92 -3.09 21.18
N ARG A 122 15.98 -3.24 22.05
CA ARG A 122 17.04 -2.21 22.14
C ARG A 122 17.83 -2.05 20.85
N ASP A 123 17.93 -3.09 20.05
CA ASP A 123 18.59 -3.02 18.75
C ASP A 123 17.79 -2.13 17.81
N ASP A 124 16.49 -2.35 17.73
CA ASP A 124 15.60 -1.59 16.85
C ASP A 124 15.49 -0.11 17.30
N TYR A 125 15.31 0.14 18.60
CA TYR A 125 15.12 1.49 19.12
C TYR A 125 16.39 2.34 19.16
N ILE A 126 17.58 1.73 19.21
CA ILE A 126 18.83 2.44 19.42
C ILE A 126 19.78 2.26 18.24
N ARG A 127 20.22 1.03 17.94
CA ARG A 127 21.27 0.77 16.96
C ARG A 127 20.77 0.90 15.54
N LYS A 128 19.78 0.12 15.16
CA LYS A 128 19.22 0.15 13.80
C LYS A 128 18.68 1.54 13.47
N ARG A 129 18.01 2.19 14.46
CA ARG A 129 17.59 3.58 14.31
C ARG A 129 18.74 4.53 13.97
N ALA A 130 19.88 4.40 14.66
CA ALA A 130 21.04 5.24 14.38
C ALA A 130 21.71 4.88 13.04
N GLU A 131 21.80 3.59 12.71
CA GLU A 131 22.36 3.13 11.45
C GLU A 131 21.52 3.61 10.25
N TYR A 132 20.19 3.49 10.30
CA TYR A 132 19.30 3.96 9.24
C TYR A 132 19.29 5.48 9.09
N ASP A 133 19.42 6.20 10.20
CA ASP A 133 19.58 7.65 10.20
C ASP A 133 20.88 8.08 9.51
N LEU A 134 22.00 7.43 9.81
CA LEU A 134 23.32 7.73 9.24
C LEU A 134 23.43 7.50 7.73
N ILE A 135 22.68 6.57 7.19
CA ILE A 135 22.63 6.31 5.75
C ILE A 135 21.49 7.04 5.05
N ASP A 136 20.84 8.00 5.71
CA ASP A 136 19.79 8.87 5.16
C ASP A 136 18.53 8.14 4.67
N ILE A 137 18.10 7.06 5.32
CA ILE A 137 16.77 6.49 5.04
C ILE A 137 15.72 7.51 5.48
N PRO A 138 14.79 7.94 4.58
CA PRO A 138 13.88 9.04 4.88
C PRO A 138 12.93 8.77 6.04
N GLU A 139 12.48 7.51 6.19
CA GLU A 139 11.50 7.12 7.20
C GLU A 139 11.79 5.73 7.75
N TYR A 140 11.66 5.58 9.08
CA TYR A 140 11.86 4.32 9.79
C TYR A 140 10.74 4.08 10.80
N TRP A 141 10.08 2.93 10.72
CA TRP A 141 9.04 2.55 11.66
C TRP A 141 9.51 1.46 12.62
N ILE A 142 9.13 1.61 13.89
CA ILE A 142 9.28 0.58 14.92
C ILE A 142 7.87 0.20 15.36
N VAL A 143 7.42 -0.99 14.99
CA VAL A 143 6.14 -1.56 15.42
C VAL A 143 6.40 -2.43 16.63
N ASP A 144 5.87 -2.04 17.78
CA ASP A 144 6.11 -2.74 19.05
C ASP A 144 4.83 -3.35 19.61
N PRO A 145 4.55 -4.62 19.31
CA PRO A 145 3.36 -5.30 19.81
C PRO A 145 3.42 -5.58 21.32
N ASN A 146 4.61 -5.56 21.95
CA ASN A 146 4.75 -5.79 23.38
C ASN A 146 4.43 -4.54 24.20
N LEU A 147 4.89 -3.37 23.72
CA LEU A 147 4.59 -2.07 24.34
C LEU A 147 3.33 -1.41 23.77
N LEU A 148 2.64 -2.08 22.87
CA LEU A 148 1.41 -1.63 22.21
C LEU A 148 1.57 -0.21 21.62
N LYS A 149 2.63 0.03 20.86
CA LYS A 149 2.88 1.32 20.24
C LYS A 149 3.61 1.19 18.90
N ILE A 150 3.51 2.25 18.13
CA ILE A 150 4.25 2.41 16.88
C ILE A 150 5.05 3.70 17.00
N ARG A 151 6.34 3.64 16.66
CA ARG A 151 7.19 4.82 16.55
C ARG A 151 7.53 5.03 15.09
N VAL A 152 7.23 6.21 14.59
CA VAL A 152 7.63 6.69 13.27
C VAL A 152 8.80 7.66 13.45
N CYS A 153 9.93 7.31 12.92
CA CYS A 153 11.12 8.16 12.86
C CYS A 153 11.22 8.72 11.45
N SER A 154 11.41 10.02 11.34
CA SER A 154 11.61 10.69 10.07
C SER A 154 12.57 11.84 10.24
N ARG A 155 13.20 12.25 9.13
CA ARG A 155 14.13 13.38 9.15
C ARG A 155 13.38 14.65 8.77
N PRO A 156 13.26 15.66 9.67
CA PRO A 156 12.75 16.97 9.31
C PRO A 156 13.69 17.66 8.32
N GLU A 157 13.15 18.50 7.44
CA GLU A 157 13.91 19.17 6.37
C GLU A 157 15.11 19.99 6.87
N ASN A 158 15.12 20.43 8.13
CA ASN A 158 16.14 21.31 8.72
C ASN A 158 16.95 20.67 9.86
N GLU A 159 16.77 19.38 10.12
CA GLU A 159 17.48 18.68 11.20
C GLU A 159 18.37 17.58 10.64
N GLY A 160 19.57 17.45 11.19
CA GLY A 160 20.56 16.48 10.74
C GLY A 160 20.31 15.03 11.23
N SER A 161 19.18 14.75 11.90
CA SER A 161 18.90 13.45 12.50
C SER A 161 17.40 13.18 12.60
N TYR A 162 17.01 11.92 12.82
CA TYR A 162 15.62 11.53 13.03
C TYR A 162 14.97 12.23 14.22
N SER A 163 13.87 12.92 13.99
CA SER A 163 12.82 13.13 15.00
C SER A 163 11.91 11.90 15.05
N HIS A 164 11.05 11.78 16.05
CA HIS A 164 10.11 10.67 16.10
C HIS A 164 8.76 11.08 16.69
N GLN A 165 7.72 10.40 16.27
CA GLN A 165 6.38 10.46 16.83
C GLN A 165 5.95 9.06 17.28
N GLU A 166 5.28 8.96 18.44
CA GLU A 166 4.70 7.71 18.94
C GLU A 166 3.18 7.72 18.76
N PHE A 167 2.65 6.57 18.36
CA PHE A 167 1.23 6.34 18.16
C PHE A 167 0.78 5.17 19.04
N LEU A 168 -0.31 5.36 19.76
CA LEU A 168 -0.86 4.42 20.74
C LEU A 168 -2.20 3.85 20.25
N PRO A 169 -2.69 2.74 20.86
CA PRO A 169 -4.02 2.22 20.59
C PRO A 169 -5.11 3.31 20.65
N GLY A 170 -6.04 3.26 19.71
CA GLY A 170 -7.07 4.29 19.51
C GLY A 170 -6.66 5.43 18.57
N GLN A 171 -5.39 5.50 18.20
CA GLN A 171 -4.87 6.48 17.23
C GLN A 171 -4.72 5.87 15.84
N GLN A 172 -4.43 6.73 14.88
CA GLN A 172 -4.02 6.35 13.53
C GLN A 172 -2.56 6.71 13.34
N VAL A 173 -1.77 5.78 12.81
CA VAL A 173 -0.40 6.03 12.36
C VAL A 173 -0.43 6.48 10.91
N GLN A 174 0.36 7.49 10.59
CA GLN A 174 0.49 8.06 9.25
C GLN A 174 1.94 8.05 8.83
N SER A 175 2.20 7.69 7.58
CA SER A 175 3.53 7.79 6.98
C SER A 175 3.85 9.25 6.66
N VAL A 176 5.09 9.63 6.88
CA VAL A 176 5.61 10.95 6.47
C VAL A 176 5.91 10.96 4.98
N GLN A 177 6.45 9.87 4.43
CA GLN A 177 6.74 9.73 3.01
C GLN A 177 5.46 9.57 2.16
N PHE A 178 4.42 8.97 2.73
CA PHE A 178 3.16 8.67 2.06
C PHE A 178 2.00 9.23 2.90
N ALA A 179 1.77 10.54 2.83
CA ALA A 179 0.84 11.25 3.72
C ALA A 179 -0.60 10.70 3.71
N GLU A 180 -1.03 10.06 2.61
CA GLU A 180 -2.35 9.42 2.52
C GLU A 180 -2.35 7.97 3.02
N PHE A 181 -1.18 7.41 3.34
CA PHE A 181 -1.08 6.08 3.94
C PHE A 181 -1.29 6.17 5.44
N ILE A 182 -2.48 5.81 5.87
CA ILE A 182 -2.94 5.90 7.25
C ILE A 182 -3.48 4.54 7.69
N LEU A 183 -3.03 4.04 8.85
CA LEU A 183 -3.48 2.79 9.44
C LEU A 183 -3.95 2.98 10.88
N SER A 184 -4.95 2.22 11.30
CA SER A 184 -5.32 2.10 12.71
C SER A 184 -4.22 1.37 13.49
N VAL A 185 -3.75 1.97 14.59
CA VAL A 185 -2.77 1.33 15.49
C VAL A 185 -3.30 0.01 16.04
N ASN A 186 -4.58 -0.04 16.41
CA ASN A 186 -5.22 -1.26 16.90
C ASN A 186 -5.15 -2.38 15.86
N THR A 187 -5.51 -2.06 14.62
CA THR A 187 -5.52 -3.03 13.51
C THR A 187 -4.10 -3.48 13.19
N LEU A 188 -3.12 -2.57 13.18
CA LEU A 188 -1.73 -2.92 12.89
C LEU A 188 -1.11 -3.82 13.97
N LEU A 189 -1.40 -3.57 15.25
CA LEU A 189 -0.88 -4.39 16.36
C LEU A 189 -1.58 -5.75 16.53
N SER A 190 -2.79 -5.91 15.98
CA SER A 190 -3.55 -7.16 15.96
C SER A 190 -4.28 -7.32 14.63
N PRO A 191 -3.52 -7.55 13.53
CA PRO A 191 -4.10 -7.56 12.20
C PRO A 191 -4.97 -8.80 11.96
N PRO A 192 -6.00 -8.68 11.10
CA PRO A 192 -6.69 -9.84 10.54
C PRO A 192 -5.72 -10.64 9.64
N LEU A 193 -6.14 -11.82 9.22
CA LEU A 193 -5.43 -12.55 8.17
C LEU A 193 -5.60 -11.82 6.82
N VAL A 194 -4.55 -11.78 6.02
CA VAL A 194 -4.57 -11.12 4.71
C VAL A 194 -5.57 -11.80 3.77
N GLU A 195 -5.74 -13.13 3.88
CA GLU A 195 -6.70 -13.92 3.12
C GLU A 195 -8.16 -13.50 3.40
N ASP A 196 -8.46 -13.08 4.63
CA ASP A 196 -9.79 -12.59 4.98
C ASP A 196 -10.05 -11.22 4.34
N LEU A 197 -9.06 -10.33 4.36
CA LEU A 197 -9.14 -9.02 3.69
C LEU A 197 -9.34 -9.15 2.17
N ILE A 198 -8.60 -10.06 1.53
CA ILE A 198 -8.73 -10.33 0.09
C ILE A 198 -10.15 -10.83 -0.21
N ARG A 199 -10.66 -11.78 0.59
CA ARG A 199 -12.01 -12.33 0.41
C ARG A 199 -13.10 -11.27 0.57
N GLU A 200 -12.95 -10.37 1.53
CA GLU A 200 -13.87 -9.24 1.73
C GLU A 200 -13.85 -8.27 0.54
N GLU A 201 -12.67 -7.95 0.01
CA GLU A 201 -12.54 -7.09 -1.18
C GLU A 201 -13.17 -7.73 -2.42
N GLU A 202 -12.92 -9.01 -2.66
CA GLU A 202 -13.53 -9.74 -3.78
C GLU A 202 -15.06 -9.75 -3.68
N ALA A 203 -15.60 -9.97 -2.48
CA ALA A 203 -17.05 -9.92 -2.25
C ALA A 203 -17.63 -8.53 -2.53
N GLN A 204 -16.96 -7.46 -2.09
CA GLN A 204 -17.38 -6.09 -2.36
C GLN A 204 -17.35 -5.77 -3.86
N LEU A 205 -16.30 -6.19 -4.58
CA LEU A 205 -16.19 -5.99 -6.03
C LEU A 205 -17.30 -6.74 -6.79
N GLN A 206 -17.63 -7.96 -6.38
CA GLN A 206 -18.74 -8.72 -6.97
C GLN A 206 -20.08 -8.03 -6.73
N GLN A 207 -20.33 -7.52 -5.52
CA GLN A 207 -21.55 -6.79 -5.20
C GLN A 207 -21.67 -5.51 -6.02
N LEU A 208 -20.58 -4.74 -6.14
CA LEU A 208 -20.55 -3.53 -6.97
C LEU A 208 -20.81 -3.83 -8.45
N GLY A 209 -20.22 -4.91 -8.96
CA GLY A 209 -20.47 -5.38 -10.33
C GLY A 209 -21.95 -5.72 -10.58
N GLN A 210 -22.62 -6.38 -9.63
CA GLN A 210 -24.05 -6.67 -9.73
C GLN A 210 -24.90 -5.40 -9.69
N GLN A 211 -24.57 -4.43 -8.83
CA GLN A 211 -25.27 -3.14 -8.77
C GLN A 211 -25.12 -2.36 -10.08
N ASN A 212 -23.93 -2.33 -10.66
CA ASN A 212 -23.70 -1.66 -11.93
C ASN A 212 -24.53 -2.30 -13.07
N GLN A 213 -24.58 -3.63 -13.14
CA GLN A 213 -25.44 -4.32 -14.12
C GLN A 213 -26.91 -3.97 -13.95
N GLN A 214 -27.41 -3.90 -12.72
CA GLN A 214 -28.81 -3.50 -12.45
C GLN A 214 -29.06 -2.06 -12.89
N LEU A 215 -28.14 -1.13 -12.61
CA LEU A 215 -28.25 0.26 -13.03
C LEU A 215 -28.24 0.40 -14.56
N GLU A 216 -27.41 -0.35 -15.26
CA GLU A 216 -27.39 -0.38 -16.73
C GLU A 216 -28.72 -0.85 -17.30
N GLN A 217 -29.30 -1.94 -16.73
CA GLN A 217 -30.61 -2.42 -17.14
C GLN A 217 -31.72 -1.39 -16.89
N GLN A 218 -31.71 -0.71 -15.76
CA GLN A 218 -32.67 0.36 -15.47
C GLN A 218 -32.52 1.54 -16.43
N ASN A 219 -31.30 1.95 -16.75
CA ASN A 219 -31.04 3.00 -17.72
C ASN A 219 -31.57 2.64 -19.11
N GLN A 220 -31.35 1.40 -19.57
CA GLN A 220 -31.87 0.93 -20.86
C GLN A 220 -33.41 0.93 -20.88
N GLN A 221 -34.08 0.55 -19.78
CA GLN A 221 -35.53 0.59 -19.68
C GLN A 221 -36.04 2.02 -19.73
N LEU A 222 -35.40 2.96 -19.02
CA LEU A 222 -35.75 4.38 -19.03
C LEU A 222 -35.57 5.01 -20.42
N GLU A 223 -34.52 4.66 -21.13
CA GLU A 223 -34.29 5.12 -22.49
C GLU A 223 -35.40 4.63 -23.44
N GLN A 224 -35.80 3.36 -23.34
CA GLN A 224 -36.92 2.81 -24.10
C GLN A 224 -38.22 3.50 -23.80
N GLN A 225 -38.52 3.77 -22.53
CA GLN A 225 -39.71 4.52 -22.11
C GLN A 225 -39.71 5.95 -22.65
N ASN A 226 -38.58 6.64 -22.57
CA ASN A 226 -38.45 7.99 -23.12
C ASN A 226 -38.65 8.02 -24.62
N GLN A 227 -38.09 7.06 -25.38
CA GLN A 227 -38.35 6.96 -26.82
C GLN A 227 -39.81 6.72 -27.15
N GLN A 228 -40.53 5.88 -26.37
CA GLN A 228 -41.95 5.65 -26.55
C GLN A 228 -42.79 6.91 -26.25
N LEU A 229 -42.43 7.64 -25.20
CA LEU A 229 -43.10 8.91 -24.84
C LEU A 229 -42.87 9.96 -25.93
N GLU A 230 -41.65 10.09 -26.43
CA GLU A 230 -41.37 11.02 -27.54
C GLU A 230 -42.17 10.70 -28.80
N GLN A 231 -42.32 9.41 -29.13
CA GLN A 231 -43.15 8.98 -30.27
C GLN A 231 -44.64 9.34 -30.03
N GLN A 232 -45.15 9.13 -28.81
CA GLN A 232 -46.53 9.49 -28.45
C GLN A 232 -46.74 11.01 -28.55
N VAL A 233 -45.86 11.81 -27.98
CA VAL A 233 -45.90 13.27 -28.02
C VAL A 233 -45.89 13.78 -29.46
N ASN A 234 -45.01 13.22 -30.30
CA ASN A 234 -44.95 13.59 -31.71
C ASN A 234 -46.24 13.21 -32.49
N ALA A 235 -46.82 12.04 -32.21
CA ALA A 235 -48.09 11.61 -32.81
C ALA A 235 -49.27 12.52 -32.41
N GLU A 236 -49.35 12.85 -31.12
CA GLU A 236 -50.38 13.78 -30.62
C GLU A 236 -50.22 15.22 -31.19
N ARG A 237 -49.00 15.68 -31.31
CA ARG A 237 -48.72 16.96 -31.95
C ARG A 237 -49.16 17.01 -33.41
N GLN A 238 -48.85 15.97 -34.17
CA GLN A 238 -49.31 15.86 -35.57
C GLN A 238 -50.84 15.77 -35.67
N ARG A 239 -51.47 15.10 -34.72
CA ARG A 239 -52.97 15.02 -34.66
C ARG A 239 -53.58 16.39 -34.38
N ALA A 240 -53.02 17.12 -33.42
CA ALA A 240 -53.44 18.48 -33.10
C ALA A 240 -53.28 19.44 -34.25
N GLU A 241 -52.16 19.36 -34.97
CA GLU A 241 -51.88 20.19 -36.17
C GLU A 241 -52.89 19.91 -37.30
N ARG A 242 -53.23 18.63 -37.55
CA ARG A 242 -54.24 18.24 -38.53
C ARG A 242 -55.64 18.75 -38.15
N LEU A 243 -56.01 18.66 -36.86
CA LEU A 243 -57.30 19.19 -36.39
C LEU A 243 -57.36 20.72 -36.50
N ALA A 244 -56.28 21.42 -36.18
CA ALA A 244 -56.19 22.87 -36.32
C ALA A 244 -56.28 23.30 -37.78
N GLN A 245 -55.69 22.55 -38.71
CA GLN A 245 -55.80 22.81 -40.15
C GLN A 245 -57.27 22.64 -40.65
N ARG A 246 -57.92 21.50 -40.26
CA ARG A 246 -59.34 21.27 -40.60
C ARG A 246 -60.27 22.35 -40.08
N LEU A 247 -60.07 22.83 -38.83
CA LEU A 247 -60.82 23.92 -38.28
C LEU A 247 -60.70 25.24 -39.08
N ARG A 248 -59.45 25.52 -39.56
CA ARG A 248 -59.25 26.71 -40.44
C ARG A 248 -59.87 26.55 -41.78
N GLU A 249 -59.93 25.39 -42.41
CA GLU A 249 -60.59 25.11 -43.67
C GLU A 249 -62.13 25.21 -43.52
N MET A 250 -62.68 24.75 -42.41
CA MET A 250 -64.14 24.88 -42.14
C MET A 250 -64.53 26.31 -41.78
N GLY A 251 -63.67 27.11 -41.15
CA GLY A 251 -63.94 28.52 -40.82
C GLY A 251 -63.82 29.47 -42.01
N GLY A 252 -63.01 29.05 -43.05
CA GLY A 252 -62.88 29.82 -44.30
C GLY A 252 -64.10 29.78 -45.23
N ASP A 253 -64.99 28.78 -45.09
CA ASP A 253 -66.24 28.66 -45.88
C ASP A 253 -67.40 29.51 -45.37
N MET A 254 -67.29 30.14 -44.21
CA MET A 254 -68.33 30.96 -43.62
C MET A 254 -68.27 32.46 -43.96
N ASP A 255 -67.17 32.91 -44.60
CA ASP A 255 -67.01 34.33 -45.00
C ASP A 255 -67.30 34.62 -46.49
N THR A 256 -67.89 33.66 -47.22
CA THR A 256 -68.16 33.81 -48.67
C THR A 256 -69.66 33.87 -49.04
N GLU A 257 -70.57 33.98 -48.06
CA GLU A 257 -71.93 34.27 -48.33
C GLU A 257 -72.44 35.48 -47.51
N LEU A 258 -72.08 36.69 -47.99
CA LEU A 258 -72.80 37.93 -47.71
C LEU A 258 -72.67 38.90 -48.89
#